data_c1e2a5a80b8bf3f191a30b4d8b334bb4
#
_entry.id   c1e2a5a80b8bf3f191a30b4d8b334bb4
#
_cell.length_a   1.000
_cell.length_b   1.000
_cell.length_c   1.000
_cell.angle_alpha   90.00
_cell.angle_beta   90.00
_cell.angle_gamma   90.00
#
_symmetry.space_group_name_H-M   'P 1'
#
loop_
_entity.id
_entity.type
_entity.pdbx_description
1 polymer ?
#
loop_
_entity_poly.entity_id
_entity_poly.type
_entity_poly.pdbx_seq_one_letter_code
_entity_poly.pdbx_strand_id
1 'polypeptide(L)'
;MTTQKKNYTLPIVMMFALFAMIAFVTNLCSPMAVIVKNQFGASNFAAQLGNAANFIAYAIMGIPSGILLKKYGYKKTALLAIIIGFAGVFLQYMSGWDSIQSFWVYLIGAFVAGFCMCMLNCVVNPMLNTLGGGGNKGNQLIQFGGVLNSFSAVFVTILMGSLIGDATKAQISQATPALFIALAIFAIAFVVLLISRIPEPAAEAEAAAAKSDKKDPHSAFSFRHFKLGILAIFLYLGVEVGTPTYILQYLTSAADAATPGFGMDAGIAATLVAMYWLLMLVGRLLGGIIAGKVSSKALLTGVSVATLVLVLVGMFAPTDTLVTAFGFEGSTGRFVTCEVPVGIFALVLVGLCTSVMWGAIFNLAVEGLGKYTAIASGAFMTMVCGGGILVPLQGWIADLSGSFLTSY
;
A
#
# COMPACT_ATOMS: atom_id res chain seq x y z
N MET A 1 -30.12 29.81 -16.20
CA MET A 1 -29.74 28.43 -16.47
C MET A 1 -29.32 27.81 -15.14
N THR A 2 -30.20 27.02 -14.56
CA THR A 2 -29.88 26.28 -13.31
C THR A 2 -28.80 25.22 -13.62
N THR A 3 -27.59 25.46 -13.16
CA THR A 3 -26.52 24.49 -13.16
C THR A 3 -26.96 23.29 -12.28
N GLN A 4 -27.46 22.26 -12.93
CA GLN A 4 -27.76 20.99 -12.26
C GLN A 4 -26.47 20.51 -11.60
N LYS A 5 -26.42 20.52 -10.27
CA LYS A 5 -25.27 20.07 -9.47
C LYS A 5 -25.03 18.58 -9.80
N LYS A 6 -24.01 18.30 -10.61
CA LYS A 6 -23.65 16.90 -10.97
C LYS A 6 -23.49 16.10 -9.67
N ASN A 7 -24.28 15.06 -9.49
CA ASN A 7 -24.18 14.18 -8.31
C ASN A 7 -23.06 13.18 -8.52
N TYR A 8 -21.96 13.33 -7.79
CA TYR A 8 -20.79 12.45 -7.86
C TYR A 8 -20.78 11.35 -6.79
N THR A 9 -21.86 11.17 -6.03
CA THR A 9 -21.92 10.19 -4.93
C THR A 9 -21.63 8.78 -5.44
N LEU A 10 -22.30 8.34 -6.52
CA LEU A 10 -22.09 7.00 -7.07
C LEU A 10 -20.66 6.78 -7.57
N PRO A 11 -20.04 7.67 -8.38
CA PRO A 11 -18.62 7.54 -8.74
C PRO A 11 -17.68 7.47 -7.53
N ILE A 12 -17.90 8.24 -6.48
CA ILE A 12 -17.08 8.23 -5.26
C ILE A 12 -17.20 6.87 -4.55
N VAL A 13 -18.42 6.34 -4.37
CA VAL A 13 -18.66 5.03 -3.76
C VAL A 13 -17.98 3.92 -4.56
N MET A 14 -18.03 4.00 -5.89
CA MET A 14 -17.36 3.04 -6.75
C MET A 14 -15.83 3.09 -6.59
N MET A 15 -15.24 4.29 -6.51
CA MET A 15 -13.80 4.43 -6.27
C MET A 15 -13.42 3.87 -4.91
N PHE A 16 -14.23 4.07 -3.88
CA PHE A 16 -14.01 3.47 -2.57
C PHE A 16 -14.10 1.94 -2.60
N ALA A 17 -15.06 1.37 -3.34
CA ALA A 17 -15.15 -0.08 -3.55
C ALA A 17 -13.90 -0.63 -4.27
N LEU A 18 -13.39 0.08 -5.28
CA LEU A 18 -12.13 -0.29 -5.94
C LEU A 18 -10.93 -0.19 -4.98
N PHE A 19 -10.88 0.81 -4.10
CA PHE A 19 -9.84 0.90 -3.06
C PHE A 19 -9.87 -0.30 -2.12
N ALA A 20 -11.06 -0.69 -1.65
CA ALA A 20 -11.22 -1.87 -0.80
C ALA A 20 -10.79 -3.15 -1.53
N MET A 21 -11.09 -3.27 -2.82
CA MET A 21 -10.68 -4.40 -3.66
C MET A 21 -9.15 -4.45 -3.83
N ILE A 22 -8.50 -3.32 -4.15
CA ILE A 22 -7.04 -3.22 -4.23
C ILE A 22 -6.42 -3.73 -2.93
N ALA A 23 -6.92 -3.23 -1.81
CA ALA A 23 -6.42 -3.58 -0.49
C ALA A 23 -6.62 -5.04 -0.14
N PHE A 24 -7.78 -5.61 -0.46
CA PHE A 24 -8.06 -7.02 -0.21
C PHE A 24 -7.02 -7.91 -0.91
N VAL A 25 -6.79 -7.69 -2.20
CA VAL A 25 -5.86 -8.51 -2.98
C VAL A 25 -4.39 -8.27 -2.59
N THR A 26 -4.01 -7.01 -2.35
CA THR A 26 -2.64 -6.69 -1.92
C THR A 26 -2.31 -7.33 -0.57
N ASN A 27 -3.25 -7.31 0.37
CA ASN A 27 -3.02 -7.86 1.71
C ASN A 27 -3.09 -9.39 1.77
N LEU A 28 -3.58 -10.08 0.72
CA LEU A 28 -3.45 -11.53 0.61
C LEU A 28 -1.99 -11.99 0.47
N CYS A 29 -1.10 -11.16 -0.06
CA CYS A 29 0.29 -11.56 -0.34
C CYS A 29 1.05 -11.99 0.91
N SER A 30 0.88 -11.31 2.05
CA SER A 30 1.59 -11.65 3.30
C SER A 30 1.19 -13.02 3.87
N PRO A 31 -0.11 -13.35 4.08
CA PRO A 31 -0.51 -14.69 4.51
C PRO A 31 -0.18 -15.77 3.48
N MET A 32 -0.27 -15.47 2.18
CA MET A 32 0.10 -16.39 1.12
C MET A 32 1.58 -16.78 1.18
N ALA A 33 2.47 -15.93 1.69
CA ALA A 33 3.88 -16.29 1.87
C ALA A 33 4.06 -17.48 2.83
N VAL A 34 3.24 -17.59 3.89
CA VAL A 34 3.26 -18.73 4.82
C VAL A 34 2.86 -20.02 4.10
N ILE A 35 1.78 -19.95 3.31
CA ILE A 35 1.24 -21.08 2.53
C ILE A 35 2.29 -21.57 1.51
N VAL A 36 2.84 -20.64 0.75
CA VAL A 36 3.82 -20.90 -0.31
C VAL A 36 5.11 -21.52 0.25
N LYS A 37 5.55 -21.02 1.41
CA LYS A 37 6.71 -21.59 2.10
C LYS A 37 6.49 -23.08 2.39
N ASN A 38 5.35 -23.44 2.92
CA ASN A 38 5.07 -24.81 3.34
C ASN A 38 4.76 -25.72 2.14
N GLN A 39 3.89 -25.30 1.24
CA GLN A 39 3.46 -26.14 0.12
C GLN A 39 4.59 -26.44 -0.87
N PHE A 40 5.45 -25.46 -1.15
CA PHE A 40 6.53 -25.60 -2.14
C PHE A 40 7.91 -25.79 -1.52
N GLY A 41 8.01 -25.92 -0.19
CA GLY A 41 9.28 -26.01 0.50
C GLY A 41 10.20 -24.78 0.27
N ALA A 42 9.60 -23.62 0.05
CA ALA A 42 10.32 -22.41 -0.29
C ALA A 42 11.10 -21.85 0.93
N SER A 43 12.28 -21.28 0.69
CA SER A 43 13.01 -20.53 1.71
C SER A 43 12.21 -19.31 2.18
N ASN A 44 12.56 -18.74 3.33
CA ASN A 44 11.94 -17.50 3.80
C ASN A 44 12.04 -16.36 2.76
N PHE A 45 13.18 -16.23 2.11
CA PHE A 45 13.39 -15.27 1.03
C PHE A 45 12.45 -15.56 -0.16
N ALA A 46 12.42 -16.80 -0.64
CA ALA A 46 11.59 -17.19 -1.79
C ALA A 46 10.10 -17.00 -1.50
N ALA A 47 9.65 -17.28 -0.28
CA ALA A 47 8.26 -17.05 0.13
C ALA A 47 7.83 -15.58 0.03
N GLN A 48 8.75 -14.63 0.24
CA GLN A 48 8.47 -13.19 0.13
C GLN A 48 8.52 -12.68 -1.33
N LEU A 49 8.94 -13.49 -2.30
CA LEU A 49 8.99 -13.07 -3.70
C LEU A 49 7.60 -12.73 -4.26
N GLY A 50 6.52 -13.34 -3.75
CA GLY A 50 5.16 -12.95 -4.10
C GLY A 50 4.84 -11.50 -3.74
N ASN A 51 5.30 -11.05 -2.58
CA ASN A 51 5.15 -9.65 -2.16
C ASN A 51 6.09 -8.72 -2.97
N ALA A 52 7.34 -9.11 -3.17
CA ALA A 52 8.29 -8.37 -4.00
C ALA A 52 7.78 -8.21 -5.45
N ALA A 53 7.10 -9.21 -6.00
CA ALA A 53 6.50 -9.16 -7.34
C ALA A 53 5.53 -7.99 -7.50
N ASN A 54 4.78 -7.61 -6.44
CA ASN A 54 3.91 -6.43 -6.46
C ASN A 54 4.72 -5.13 -6.68
N PHE A 55 5.82 -4.93 -5.96
CA PHE A 55 6.64 -3.72 -6.11
C PHE A 55 7.30 -3.67 -7.49
N ILE A 56 7.75 -4.81 -8.01
CA ILE A 56 8.31 -4.93 -9.37
C ILE A 56 7.21 -4.62 -10.40
N ALA A 57 6.01 -5.11 -10.20
CA ALA A 57 4.86 -4.82 -11.07
C ALA A 57 4.56 -3.32 -11.14
N TYR A 58 4.63 -2.59 -10.03
CA TYR A 58 4.46 -1.13 -10.02
C TYR A 58 5.58 -0.42 -10.77
N ALA A 59 6.82 -0.87 -10.61
CA ALA A 59 7.96 -0.30 -11.35
C ALA A 59 7.78 -0.40 -12.86
N ILE A 60 7.27 -1.54 -13.34
CA ILE A 60 7.11 -1.83 -14.78
C ILE A 60 5.82 -1.21 -15.31
N MET A 61 4.70 -1.37 -14.59
CA MET A 61 3.36 -1.04 -15.11
C MET A 61 2.94 0.42 -14.81
N GLY A 62 3.65 1.16 -13.97
CA GLY A 62 3.25 2.52 -13.58
C GLY A 62 3.12 3.46 -14.78
N ILE A 63 4.18 3.67 -15.55
CA ILE A 63 4.13 4.53 -16.74
C ILE A 63 3.17 3.99 -17.81
N PRO A 64 3.20 2.69 -18.19
CA PRO A 64 2.19 2.12 -19.08
C PRO A 64 0.74 2.35 -18.62
N SER A 65 0.46 2.24 -17.32
CA SER A 65 -0.88 2.53 -16.78
C SER A 65 -1.31 3.96 -17.02
N GLY A 66 -0.41 4.93 -16.85
CA GLY A 66 -0.68 6.34 -17.13
C GLY A 66 -0.96 6.59 -18.64
N ILE A 67 -0.23 5.89 -19.53
CA ILE A 67 -0.45 5.95 -20.97
C ILE A 67 -1.81 5.35 -21.33
N LEU A 68 -2.15 4.19 -20.77
CA LEU A 68 -3.46 3.55 -20.95
C LEU A 68 -4.59 4.45 -20.47
N LEU A 69 -4.42 5.05 -19.27
CA LEU A 69 -5.38 5.97 -18.68
C LEU A 69 -5.62 7.18 -19.60
N LYS A 70 -4.54 7.78 -20.13
CA LYS A 70 -4.64 8.87 -21.08
C LYS A 70 -5.34 8.46 -22.37
N LYS A 71 -5.00 7.30 -22.93
CA LYS A 71 -5.50 6.84 -24.25
C LYS A 71 -6.94 6.33 -24.20
N TYR A 72 -7.30 5.60 -23.14
CA TYR A 72 -8.57 4.87 -23.07
C TYR A 72 -9.55 5.43 -22.02
N GLY A 73 -9.08 6.34 -21.16
CA GLY A 73 -9.86 6.93 -20.07
C GLY A 73 -9.94 6.03 -18.83
N TYR A 74 -10.59 6.54 -17.80
CA TYR A 74 -10.66 5.91 -16.48
C TYR A 74 -11.44 4.60 -16.49
N LYS A 75 -12.64 4.59 -17.12
CA LYS A 75 -13.50 3.42 -17.14
C LYS A 75 -12.86 2.23 -17.83
N LYS A 76 -12.33 2.42 -19.04
CA LYS A 76 -11.74 1.32 -19.84
C LYS A 76 -10.46 0.81 -19.18
N THR A 77 -9.63 1.69 -18.63
CA THR A 77 -8.41 1.31 -17.91
C THR A 77 -8.74 0.49 -16.66
N ALA A 78 -9.77 0.87 -15.90
CA ALA A 78 -10.21 0.11 -14.73
C ALA A 78 -10.78 -1.27 -15.12
N LEU A 79 -11.61 -1.36 -16.18
CA LEU A 79 -12.11 -2.65 -16.69
C LEU A 79 -10.98 -3.59 -17.12
N LEU A 80 -9.98 -3.06 -17.86
CA LEU A 80 -8.80 -3.84 -18.25
C LEU A 80 -8.01 -4.31 -17.01
N ALA A 81 -7.82 -3.43 -16.03
CA ALA A 81 -7.14 -3.77 -14.79
C ALA A 81 -7.85 -4.92 -14.05
N ILE A 82 -9.17 -4.87 -13.95
CA ILE A 82 -9.97 -5.91 -13.28
C ILE A 82 -9.82 -7.26 -13.98
N ILE A 83 -9.81 -7.30 -15.32
CA ILE A 83 -9.58 -8.53 -16.09
C ILE A 83 -8.19 -9.10 -15.78
N ILE A 84 -7.17 -8.25 -15.79
CA ILE A 84 -5.78 -8.64 -15.46
C ILE A 84 -5.70 -9.16 -14.02
N GLY A 85 -6.33 -8.49 -13.07
CA GLY A 85 -6.36 -8.91 -11.67
C GLY A 85 -7.05 -10.24 -11.45
N PHE A 86 -8.19 -10.44 -12.11
CA PHE A 86 -8.90 -11.72 -12.10
C PHE A 86 -7.99 -12.84 -12.61
N ALA A 87 -7.33 -12.64 -13.75
CA ALA A 87 -6.40 -13.61 -14.31
C ALA A 87 -5.22 -13.89 -13.35
N GLY A 88 -4.66 -12.85 -12.72
CA GLY A 88 -3.57 -13.00 -11.75
C GLY A 88 -3.96 -13.81 -10.52
N VAL A 89 -5.11 -13.54 -9.90
CA VAL A 89 -5.61 -14.29 -8.75
C VAL A 89 -6.01 -15.72 -9.15
N PHE A 90 -6.57 -15.90 -10.35
CA PHE A 90 -6.90 -17.22 -10.88
C PHE A 90 -5.64 -18.08 -11.09
N LEU A 91 -4.55 -17.50 -11.59
CA LEU A 91 -3.24 -18.19 -11.69
C LEU A 91 -2.71 -18.59 -10.31
N GLN A 92 -2.84 -17.72 -9.29
CA GLN A 92 -2.46 -18.07 -7.92
C GLN A 92 -3.28 -19.25 -7.40
N TYR A 93 -4.58 -19.31 -7.69
CA TYR A 93 -5.44 -20.45 -7.34
C TYR A 93 -5.00 -21.73 -8.07
N MET A 94 -4.77 -21.64 -9.39
CA MET A 94 -4.33 -22.78 -10.19
C MET A 94 -2.96 -23.35 -9.75
N SER A 95 -2.10 -22.51 -9.18
CA SER A 95 -0.76 -22.95 -8.72
C SER A 95 -0.81 -24.02 -7.63
N GLY A 96 -1.94 -24.13 -6.93
CA GLY A 96 -2.19 -25.15 -5.90
C GLY A 96 -2.83 -26.45 -6.42
N TRP A 97 -3.17 -26.54 -7.69
CA TRP A 97 -3.79 -27.76 -8.25
C TRP A 97 -2.77 -28.88 -8.35
N ASP A 98 -3.16 -30.12 -8.02
CA ASP A 98 -2.30 -31.30 -8.04
C ASP A 98 -1.61 -31.50 -9.41
N SER A 99 -2.29 -31.13 -10.50
CA SER A 99 -1.76 -31.21 -11.86
C SER A 99 -0.71 -30.15 -12.19
N ILE A 100 -0.60 -29.08 -11.42
CA ILE A 100 0.28 -27.95 -11.68
C ILE A 100 1.34 -27.83 -10.60
N GLN A 101 0.94 -27.72 -9.31
CA GLN A 101 1.78 -27.57 -8.12
C GLN A 101 3.09 -26.77 -8.36
N SER A 102 2.96 -25.53 -8.85
CA SER A 102 4.10 -24.76 -9.31
C SER A 102 4.25 -23.43 -8.58
N PHE A 103 5.37 -23.25 -7.90
CA PHE A 103 5.76 -21.98 -7.30
C PHE A 103 5.88 -20.85 -8.34
N TRP A 104 6.36 -21.15 -9.54
CA TRP A 104 6.49 -20.17 -10.61
C TRP A 104 5.14 -19.68 -11.12
N VAL A 105 4.14 -20.55 -11.21
CA VAL A 105 2.76 -20.16 -11.59
C VAL A 105 2.17 -19.22 -10.52
N TYR A 106 2.43 -19.47 -9.23
CA TYR A 106 2.06 -18.58 -8.15
C TYR A 106 2.73 -17.19 -8.31
N LEU A 107 4.04 -17.15 -8.56
CA LEU A 107 4.77 -15.88 -8.73
C LEU A 107 4.27 -15.08 -9.93
N ILE A 108 4.04 -15.74 -11.07
CA ILE A 108 3.47 -15.09 -12.26
C ILE A 108 2.08 -14.55 -11.93
N GLY A 109 1.25 -15.32 -11.23
CA GLY A 109 -0.06 -14.88 -10.76
C GLY A 109 0.01 -13.64 -9.86
N ALA A 110 0.93 -13.62 -8.90
CA ALA A 110 1.16 -12.49 -8.00
C ALA A 110 1.64 -11.24 -8.77
N PHE A 111 2.56 -11.41 -9.72
CA PHE A 111 3.05 -10.34 -10.57
C PHE A 111 1.96 -9.74 -11.46
N VAL A 112 1.14 -10.59 -12.10
CA VAL A 112 0.01 -10.16 -12.92
C VAL A 112 -1.05 -9.45 -12.07
N ALA A 113 -1.34 -9.96 -10.85
CA ALA A 113 -2.21 -9.26 -9.91
C ALA A 113 -1.64 -7.88 -9.52
N GLY A 114 -0.32 -7.76 -9.35
CA GLY A 114 0.37 -6.50 -9.11
C GLY A 114 0.16 -5.45 -10.22
N PHE A 115 0.10 -5.86 -11.49
CA PHE A 115 -0.26 -4.96 -12.59
C PHE A 115 -1.65 -4.37 -12.42
N CYS A 116 -2.63 -5.19 -12.05
CA CYS A 116 -3.97 -4.71 -11.76
C CYS A 116 -3.96 -3.67 -10.63
N MET A 117 -3.25 -3.96 -9.54
CA MET A 117 -3.18 -3.04 -8.39
C MET A 117 -2.58 -1.69 -8.78
N CYS A 118 -1.50 -1.71 -9.58
CA CYS A 118 -0.88 -0.50 -10.11
C CYS A 118 -1.86 0.30 -11.00
N MET A 119 -2.51 -0.37 -11.96
CA MET A 119 -3.46 0.26 -12.88
C MET A 119 -4.66 0.87 -12.13
N LEU A 120 -5.23 0.15 -11.16
CA LEU A 120 -6.36 0.65 -10.37
C LEU A 120 -5.96 1.83 -9.50
N ASN A 121 -4.77 1.83 -8.90
CA ASN A 121 -4.27 2.99 -8.17
C ASN A 121 -4.08 4.21 -9.07
N CYS A 122 -3.66 4.02 -10.34
CA CYS A 122 -3.60 5.09 -11.34
C CYS A 122 -5.00 5.65 -11.68
N VAL A 123 -6.06 4.86 -11.54
CA VAL A 123 -7.44 5.28 -11.79
C VAL A 123 -8.04 5.94 -10.54
N VAL A 124 -7.96 5.27 -9.39
CA VAL A 124 -8.75 5.62 -8.20
C VAL A 124 -8.25 6.90 -7.53
N ASN A 125 -6.93 7.06 -7.38
CA ASN A 125 -6.36 8.23 -6.71
C ASN A 125 -6.67 9.55 -7.45
N PRO A 126 -6.37 9.71 -8.77
CA PRO A 126 -6.70 10.94 -9.46
C PRO A 126 -8.21 11.15 -9.61
N MET A 127 -9.00 10.08 -9.72
CA MET A 127 -10.45 10.18 -9.79
C MET A 127 -11.02 10.75 -8.48
N LEU A 128 -10.64 10.21 -7.31
CA LEU A 128 -11.08 10.74 -6.02
C LEU A 128 -10.62 12.18 -5.81
N ASN A 129 -9.38 12.51 -6.22
CA ASN A 129 -8.89 13.87 -6.16
C ASN A 129 -9.77 14.83 -6.98
N THR A 130 -10.07 14.47 -8.21
CA THR A 130 -10.88 15.28 -9.13
C THR A 130 -12.34 15.36 -8.69
N LEU A 131 -12.96 14.27 -8.25
CA LEU A 131 -14.33 14.25 -7.75
C LEU A 131 -14.50 15.06 -6.47
N GLY A 132 -13.45 15.18 -5.66
CA GLY A 132 -13.38 16.08 -4.52
C GLY A 132 -13.17 17.56 -4.90
N GLY A 133 -12.95 17.87 -6.18
CA GLY A 133 -12.63 19.21 -6.66
C GLY A 133 -11.17 19.62 -6.45
N GLY A 134 -10.28 18.65 -6.22
CA GLY A 134 -8.87 18.90 -5.91
C GLY A 134 -8.64 19.48 -4.50
N GLY A 135 -7.39 19.91 -4.23
CA GLY A 135 -7.05 20.55 -2.98
C GLY A 135 -7.41 19.74 -1.73
N ASN A 136 -7.88 20.42 -0.69
CA ASN A 136 -8.19 19.80 0.60
C ASN A 136 -9.28 18.71 0.52
N LYS A 137 -10.33 18.93 -0.25
CA LYS A 137 -11.43 17.94 -0.40
C LYS A 137 -11.00 16.72 -1.19
N GLY A 138 -10.17 16.90 -2.22
CA GLY A 138 -9.56 15.80 -2.97
C GLY A 138 -8.70 14.94 -2.07
N ASN A 139 -7.83 15.56 -1.27
CA ASN A 139 -7.03 14.87 -0.27
C ASN A 139 -7.90 14.13 0.76
N GLN A 140 -8.97 14.76 1.26
CA GLN A 140 -9.91 14.15 2.19
C GLN A 140 -10.49 12.84 1.64
N LEU A 141 -10.95 12.82 0.38
CA LEU A 141 -11.50 11.60 -0.24
C LEU A 141 -10.44 10.50 -0.39
N ILE A 142 -9.19 10.86 -0.73
CA ILE A 142 -8.09 9.89 -0.81
C ILE A 142 -7.80 9.30 0.57
N GLN A 143 -7.80 10.11 1.64
CA GLN A 143 -7.59 9.62 3.01
C GLN A 143 -8.70 8.64 3.45
N PHE A 144 -9.97 8.93 3.15
CA PHE A 144 -11.07 7.99 3.42
C PHE A 144 -10.95 6.70 2.59
N GLY A 145 -10.48 6.78 1.34
CA GLY A 145 -10.10 5.58 0.57
C GLY A 145 -9.02 4.76 1.30
N GLY A 146 -8.02 5.43 1.86
CA GLY A 146 -6.98 4.80 2.65
C GLY A 146 -7.49 4.11 3.93
N VAL A 147 -8.57 4.62 4.57
CA VAL A 147 -9.24 3.94 5.69
C VAL A 147 -9.79 2.58 5.25
N LEU A 148 -10.46 2.53 4.11
CA LEU A 148 -10.98 1.27 3.54
C LEU A 148 -9.85 0.29 3.22
N ASN A 149 -8.72 0.81 2.74
CA ASN A 149 -7.51 0.00 2.55
C ASN A 149 -7.06 -0.64 3.87
N SER A 150 -6.88 0.14 4.92
CA SER A 150 -6.44 -0.38 6.22
C SER A 150 -7.46 -1.34 6.84
N PHE A 151 -8.76 -1.06 6.71
CA PHE A 151 -9.81 -1.96 7.16
C PHE A 151 -9.76 -3.30 6.42
N SER A 152 -9.60 -3.27 5.09
CA SER A 152 -9.43 -4.50 4.29
C SER A 152 -8.19 -5.28 4.70
N ALA A 153 -7.09 -4.61 5.05
CA ALA A 153 -5.88 -5.26 5.53
C ALA A 153 -6.14 -6.06 6.82
N VAL A 154 -6.79 -5.45 7.79
CA VAL A 154 -7.18 -6.13 9.05
C VAL A 154 -8.10 -7.30 8.77
N PHE A 155 -9.14 -7.09 7.95
CA PHE A 155 -10.09 -8.14 7.59
C PHE A 155 -9.43 -9.34 6.93
N VAL A 156 -8.57 -9.11 5.92
CA VAL A 156 -7.84 -10.18 5.23
C VAL A 156 -6.92 -10.95 6.17
N THR A 157 -6.23 -10.25 7.08
CA THR A 157 -5.35 -10.91 8.04
C THR A 157 -6.13 -11.85 8.96
N ILE A 158 -7.28 -11.42 9.48
CA ILE A 158 -8.14 -12.24 10.33
C ILE A 158 -8.72 -13.42 9.53
N LEU A 159 -9.24 -13.15 8.33
CA LEU A 159 -9.80 -14.18 7.44
C LEU A 159 -8.75 -15.24 7.13
N MET A 160 -7.58 -14.85 6.67
CA MET A 160 -6.53 -15.80 6.31
C MET A 160 -5.98 -16.53 7.53
N GLY A 161 -5.83 -15.87 8.67
CA GLY A 161 -5.45 -16.52 9.91
C GLY A 161 -6.41 -17.62 10.32
N SER A 162 -7.73 -17.39 10.19
CA SER A 162 -8.77 -18.40 10.47
C SER A 162 -8.79 -19.56 9.47
N LEU A 163 -8.46 -19.30 8.20
CA LEU A 163 -8.44 -20.31 7.14
C LEU A 163 -7.18 -21.19 7.19
N ILE A 164 -6.02 -20.61 7.49
CA ILE A 164 -4.73 -21.31 7.54
C ILE A 164 -4.66 -22.24 8.75
N GLY A 165 -5.16 -21.83 9.91
CA GLY A 165 -5.11 -22.60 11.15
C GLY A 165 -3.66 -22.95 11.53
N ASP A 166 -3.24 -24.20 11.29
CA ASP A 166 -1.87 -24.66 11.54
C ASP A 166 -0.94 -24.21 10.40
N ALA A 167 -0.09 -23.23 10.69
CA ALA A 167 0.86 -22.67 9.72
C ALA A 167 1.84 -23.72 9.16
N THR A 168 2.14 -24.79 9.90
CA THR A 168 3.09 -25.83 9.47
C THR A 168 2.52 -26.76 8.39
N LYS A 169 1.21 -26.77 8.22
CA LYS A 169 0.49 -27.59 7.25
C LYS A 169 -0.22 -26.78 6.18
N ALA A 170 0.07 -25.47 6.13
CA ALA A 170 -0.64 -24.55 5.26
C ALA A 170 -0.45 -24.88 3.77
N GLN A 171 -1.57 -24.94 3.04
CA GLN A 171 -1.63 -25.21 1.59
C GLN A 171 -2.53 -24.18 0.90
N ILE A 172 -2.38 -24.01 -0.41
CA ILE A 172 -3.22 -23.10 -1.22
C ILE A 172 -4.70 -23.51 -1.16
N SER A 173 -4.99 -24.78 -0.98
CA SER A 173 -6.35 -25.28 -0.78
C SER A 173 -7.06 -24.60 0.40
N GLN A 174 -6.36 -24.27 1.46
CA GLN A 174 -6.91 -23.53 2.61
C GLN A 174 -7.17 -22.06 2.28
N ALA A 175 -6.38 -21.45 1.40
CA ALA A 175 -6.61 -20.08 0.93
C ALA A 175 -7.71 -20.00 -0.14
N THR A 176 -8.18 -21.12 -0.69
CA THR A 176 -9.18 -21.16 -1.75
C THR A 176 -10.42 -20.31 -1.47
N PRO A 177 -11.04 -20.32 -0.26
CA PRO A 177 -12.16 -19.44 0.03
C PRO A 177 -11.83 -17.95 -0.12
N ALA A 178 -10.66 -17.52 0.35
CA ALA A 178 -10.23 -16.11 0.22
C ALA A 178 -9.93 -15.73 -1.23
N LEU A 179 -9.32 -16.64 -2.00
CA LEU A 179 -9.08 -16.44 -3.44
C LEU A 179 -10.39 -16.37 -4.23
N PHE A 180 -11.38 -17.22 -3.90
CA PHE A 180 -12.72 -17.12 -4.51
C PHE A 180 -13.45 -15.85 -4.15
N ILE A 181 -13.33 -15.36 -2.91
CA ILE A 181 -13.86 -14.05 -2.52
C ILE A 181 -13.21 -12.96 -3.40
N ALA A 182 -11.89 -12.98 -3.59
CA ALA A 182 -11.21 -12.05 -4.47
C ALA A 182 -11.71 -12.12 -5.92
N LEU A 183 -11.84 -13.31 -6.48
CA LEU A 183 -12.37 -13.53 -7.84
C LEU A 183 -13.81 -13.03 -7.98
N ALA A 184 -14.67 -13.31 -6.97
CA ALA A 184 -16.04 -12.82 -6.94
C ALA A 184 -16.12 -11.30 -6.88
N ILE A 185 -15.26 -10.65 -6.05
CA ILE A 185 -15.16 -9.19 -5.97
C ILE A 185 -14.76 -8.61 -7.33
N PHE A 186 -13.77 -9.20 -8.03
CA PHE A 186 -13.38 -8.77 -9.37
C PHE A 186 -14.53 -8.90 -10.37
N ALA A 187 -15.25 -10.03 -10.37
CA ALA A 187 -16.39 -10.27 -11.28
C ALA A 187 -17.52 -9.27 -11.03
N ILE A 188 -17.88 -9.04 -9.76
CA ILE A 188 -18.91 -8.06 -9.37
C ILE A 188 -18.47 -6.64 -9.76
N ALA A 189 -17.23 -6.27 -9.44
CA ALA A 189 -16.68 -4.96 -9.78
C ALA A 189 -16.67 -4.73 -11.30
N PHE A 190 -16.34 -5.75 -12.10
CA PHE A 190 -16.37 -5.68 -13.55
C PHE A 190 -17.79 -5.38 -14.06
N VAL A 191 -18.79 -6.14 -13.62
CA VAL A 191 -20.19 -5.95 -14.03
C VAL A 191 -20.70 -4.57 -13.61
N VAL A 192 -20.48 -4.19 -12.35
CA VAL A 192 -20.91 -2.88 -11.83
C VAL A 192 -20.25 -1.74 -12.62
N LEU A 193 -18.94 -1.85 -12.89
CA LEU A 193 -18.22 -0.84 -13.65
C LEU A 193 -18.69 -0.77 -15.11
N LEU A 194 -19.01 -1.91 -15.71
CA LEU A 194 -19.47 -2.00 -17.12
C LEU A 194 -20.78 -1.24 -17.32
N ILE A 195 -21.75 -1.41 -16.41
CA ILE A 195 -23.06 -0.77 -16.51
C ILE A 195 -23.06 0.68 -16.00
N SER A 196 -22.08 1.09 -15.19
CA SER A 196 -22.05 2.41 -14.56
C SER A 196 -21.46 3.48 -15.49
N ARG A 197 -21.93 4.71 -15.34
CA ARG A 197 -21.36 5.89 -16.00
C ARG A 197 -20.33 6.53 -15.06
N ILE A 198 -19.07 6.53 -15.48
CA ILE A 198 -17.97 7.18 -14.75
C ILE A 198 -17.58 8.46 -15.50
N PRO A 199 -17.35 9.57 -14.79
CA PRO A 199 -16.79 10.79 -15.38
C PRO A 199 -15.41 10.51 -15.99
N GLU A 200 -15.09 11.20 -17.08
CA GLU A 200 -13.80 11.08 -17.77
C GLU A 200 -13.04 12.42 -17.74
N PRO A 201 -12.52 12.84 -16.57
CA PRO A 201 -11.92 14.16 -16.42
C PRO A 201 -10.69 14.39 -17.31
N ALA A 202 -9.95 13.33 -17.66
CA ALA A 202 -8.84 13.44 -18.58
C ALA A 202 -9.31 13.75 -20.01
N ALA A 203 -10.37 13.12 -20.49
CA ALA A 203 -10.96 13.37 -21.81
C ALA A 203 -11.59 14.78 -21.87
N GLU A 204 -12.23 15.22 -20.79
CA GLU A 204 -12.76 16.58 -20.69
C GLU A 204 -11.65 17.64 -20.73
N ALA A 205 -10.51 17.38 -20.04
CA ALA A 205 -9.34 18.26 -20.03
C ALA A 205 -8.60 18.27 -21.40
N GLU A 206 -8.51 17.13 -22.09
CA GLU A 206 -7.93 17.04 -23.44
C GLU A 206 -8.83 17.73 -24.48
N ALA A 207 -10.13 17.54 -24.41
CA ALA A 207 -11.07 18.23 -25.30
C ALA A 207 -11.01 19.75 -25.12
N ALA A 208 -10.80 20.24 -23.89
CA ALA A 208 -10.59 21.65 -23.61
C ALA A 208 -9.22 22.14 -24.17
N ALA A 209 -8.19 21.33 -24.09
CA ALA A 209 -6.84 21.64 -24.57
C ALA A 209 -6.72 21.58 -26.12
N ALA A 210 -7.43 20.66 -26.77
CA ALA A 210 -7.46 20.53 -28.24
C ALA A 210 -8.10 21.73 -28.93
N LYS A 211 -8.90 22.53 -28.21
CA LYS A 211 -9.43 23.80 -28.70
C LYS A 211 -8.41 24.94 -28.70
N SER A 212 -7.26 24.75 -28.11
CA SER A 212 -6.13 25.68 -28.09
C SER A 212 -5.06 25.18 -29.07
N ASP A 213 -4.94 25.85 -30.19
CA ASP A 213 -4.10 25.48 -31.36
C ASP A 213 -2.57 25.60 -31.11
N LYS A 214 -2.10 25.61 -29.86
CA LYS A 214 -0.71 25.70 -29.48
C LYS A 214 -0.15 24.32 -29.14
N LYS A 215 0.87 23.88 -29.89
CA LYS A 215 1.74 22.76 -29.47
C LYS A 215 2.28 23.10 -28.07
N ASP A 216 1.89 22.32 -27.10
CA ASP A 216 2.30 22.51 -25.72
C ASP A 216 3.67 21.84 -25.52
N PRO A 217 4.74 22.62 -25.22
CA PRO A 217 6.07 22.08 -25.02
C PRO A 217 6.25 21.44 -23.63
N HIS A 218 5.20 21.50 -22.77
CA HIS A 218 5.28 21.03 -21.39
C HIS A 218 4.89 19.56 -21.25
N SER A 219 5.44 18.92 -20.22
CA SER A 219 5.08 17.56 -19.76
C SER A 219 4.83 17.61 -18.25
N ALA A 220 4.30 16.52 -17.66
CA ALA A 220 4.17 16.42 -16.20
C ALA A 220 5.51 16.69 -15.48
N PHE A 221 6.62 16.26 -16.08
CA PHE A 221 7.98 16.47 -15.54
C PHE A 221 8.50 17.91 -15.66
N SER A 222 7.81 18.80 -16.36
CA SER A 222 8.14 20.22 -16.39
C SER A 222 7.82 20.92 -15.06
N PHE A 223 6.91 20.34 -14.26
CA PHE A 223 6.46 20.90 -12.99
C PHE A 223 7.35 20.44 -11.84
N ARG A 224 7.93 21.41 -11.11
CA ARG A 224 8.84 21.14 -9.97
C ARG A 224 8.14 20.35 -8.85
N HIS A 225 6.90 20.71 -8.50
CA HIS A 225 6.15 20.05 -7.44
C HIS A 225 5.88 18.57 -7.78
N PHE A 226 5.67 18.25 -9.06
CA PHE A 226 5.51 16.85 -9.49
C PHE A 226 6.81 16.05 -9.31
N LYS A 227 7.96 16.59 -9.74
CA LYS A 227 9.26 15.94 -9.55
C LYS A 227 9.58 15.69 -8.07
N LEU A 228 9.27 16.65 -7.20
CA LEU A 228 9.41 16.48 -5.75
C LEU A 228 8.40 15.45 -5.20
N GLY A 229 7.18 15.43 -5.73
CA GLY A 229 6.15 14.48 -5.33
C GLY A 229 6.50 13.02 -5.64
N ILE A 230 7.06 12.74 -6.82
CA ILE A 230 7.51 11.37 -7.17
C ILE A 230 8.73 10.94 -6.35
N LEU A 231 9.63 11.84 -6.00
CA LEU A 231 10.71 11.54 -5.07
C LEU A 231 10.17 11.30 -3.66
N ALA A 232 9.22 12.13 -3.21
CA ALA A 232 8.62 12.00 -1.89
C ALA A 232 7.88 10.67 -1.71
N ILE A 233 7.12 10.20 -2.72
CA ILE A 233 6.43 8.91 -2.62
C ILE A 233 7.43 7.74 -2.60
N PHE A 234 8.52 7.82 -3.36
CA PHE A 234 9.58 6.83 -3.34
C PHE A 234 10.19 6.68 -1.93
N LEU A 235 10.57 7.80 -1.30
CA LEU A 235 11.12 7.81 0.05
C LEU A 235 10.08 7.39 1.10
N TYR A 236 8.85 7.86 0.96
CA TYR A 236 7.75 7.53 1.85
C TYR A 236 7.51 6.02 1.95
N LEU A 237 7.51 5.32 0.81
CA LEU A 237 7.34 3.86 0.79
C LEU A 237 8.46 3.12 1.53
N GLY A 238 9.68 3.65 1.49
CA GLY A 238 10.79 3.15 2.30
C GLY A 238 10.48 3.25 3.80
N VAL A 239 9.97 4.40 4.24
CA VAL A 239 9.62 4.63 5.65
C VAL A 239 8.40 3.80 6.06
N GLU A 240 7.32 3.82 5.26
CA GLU A 240 6.06 3.12 5.57
C GLU A 240 6.27 1.60 5.74
N VAL A 241 7.05 0.99 4.87
CA VAL A 241 7.29 -0.46 4.87
C VAL A 241 8.52 -0.83 5.70
N GLY A 242 9.56 -0.03 5.66
CA GLY A 242 10.82 -0.28 6.38
C GLY A 242 10.64 -0.21 7.89
N THR A 243 9.94 0.81 8.39
CA THR A 243 9.79 0.98 9.84
C THR A 243 9.23 -0.27 10.54
N PRO A 244 8.04 -0.79 10.20
CA PRO A 244 7.51 -1.98 10.87
C PRO A 244 8.34 -3.23 10.61
N THR A 245 8.99 -3.34 9.43
CA THR A 245 9.86 -4.46 9.10
C THR A 245 11.06 -4.54 10.03
N TYR A 246 11.73 -3.41 10.26
CA TYR A 246 12.94 -3.39 11.09
C TYR A 246 12.65 -3.30 12.59
N ILE A 247 11.47 -2.82 13.00
CA ILE A 247 10.97 -3.05 14.37
C ILE A 247 10.86 -4.56 14.64
N LEU A 248 10.22 -5.31 13.73
CA LEU A 248 10.06 -6.75 13.90
C LEU A 248 11.43 -7.46 13.98
N GLN A 249 12.34 -7.15 13.06
CA GLN A 249 13.66 -7.77 13.03
C GLN A 249 14.47 -7.44 14.28
N TYR A 250 14.48 -6.20 14.74
CA TYR A 250 15.15 -5.82 15.97
C TYR A 250 14.60 -6.56 17.19
N LEU A 251 13.28 -6.66 17.31
CA LEU A 251 12.66 -7.31 18.47
C LEU A 251 12.90 -8.83 18.47
N THR A 252 12.95 -9.48 17.30
CA THR A 252 13.07 -10.95 17.19
C THR A 252 14.51 -11.44 17.04
N SER A 253 15.44 -10.59 16.59
CA SER A 253 16.85 -10.99 16.43
C SER A 253 17.46 -11.34 17.79
N ALA A 254 18.24 -12.42 17.83
CA ALA A 254 18.94 -12.82 19.04
C ALA A 254 20.02 -11.80 19.45
N ALA A 255 20.31 -11.70 20.73
CA ALA A 255 21.30 -10.75 21.25
C ALA A 255 22.74 -11.07 20.81
N ASP A 256 23.00 -12.31 20.43
CA ASP A 256 24.30 -12.81 19.97
C ASP A 256 24.39 -12.93 18.43
N ALA A 257 23.37 -12.46 17.71
CA ALA A 257 23.37 -12.43 16.25
C ALA A 257 24.39 -11.43 15.69
N ALA A 258 24.75 -11.57 14.40
CA ALA A 258 25.64 -10.63 13.70
C ALA A 258 25.10 -9.19 13.73
N THR A 259 23.78 -9.02 13.66
CA THR A 259 23.07 -7.77 13.95
C THR A 259 22.20 -8.02 15.18
N PRO A 260 22.67 -7.63 16.38
CA PRO A 260 22.01 -7.93 17.64
C PRO A 260 20.62 -7.28 17.74
N GLY A 261 19.70 -8.00 18.38
CA GLY A 261 18.35 -7.53 18.65
C GLY A 261 17.94 -7.80 20.09
N PHE A 262 16.64 -7.75 20.36
CA PHE A 262 16.08 -7.89 21.71
C PHE A 262 15.77 -9.36 22.08
N GLY A 263 15.74 -10.29 21.12
CA GLY A 263 15.51 -11.73 21.35
C GLY A 263 14.09 -12.08 21.82
N MET A 264 13.10 -11.27 21.48
CA MET A 264 11.70 -11.43 21.89
C MET A 264 10.99 -12.54 21.10
N ASP A 265 9.97 -13.16 21.72
CA ASP A 265 9.04 -14.06 21.03
C ASP A 265 8.40 -13.38 19.81
N ALA A 266 8.34 -14.12 18.70
CA ALA A 266 7.86 -13.57 17.42
C ALA A 266 6.38 -13.12 17.47
N GLY A 267 5.53 -13.79 18.26
CA GLY A 267 4.13 -13.42 18.41
C GLY A 267 3.97 -12.12 19.18
N ILE A 268 4.78 -11.91 20.21
CA ILE A 268 4.80 -10.66 20.98
C ILE A 268 5.31 -9.52 20.07
N ALA A 269 6.42 -9.73 19.38
CA ALA A 269 6.97 -8.74 18.44
C ALA A 269 5.98 -8.38 17.34
N ALA A 270 5.29 -9.38 16.76
CA ALA A 270 4.25 -9.16 15.75
C ALA A 270 3.07 -8.32 16.29
N THR A 271 2.71 -8.50 17.57
CA THR A 271 1.65 -7.69 18.20
C THR A 271 2.04 -6.22 18.28
N LEU A 272 3.29 -5.92 18.62
CA LEU A 272 3.81 -4.54 18.65
C LEU A 272 3.85 -3.92 17.25
N VAL A 273 4.23 -4.68 16.25
CA VAL A 273 4.16 -4.25 14.84
C VAL A 273 2.70 -4.05 14.38
N ALA A 274 1.77 -4.88 14.83
CA ALA A 274 0.35 -4.69 14.56
C ALA A 274 -0.19 -3.36 15.10
N MET A 275 0.36 -2.86 16.22
CA MET A 275 0.03 -1.52 16.72
C MET A 275 0.43 -0.40 15.75
N TYR A 276 1.54 -0.53 15.02
CA TYR A 276 1.92 0.41 13.97
C TYR A 276 0.81 0.51 12.90
N TRP A 277 0.31 -0.62 12.41
CA TRP A 277 -0.76 -0.65 11.41
C TRP A 277 -2.10 -0.17 11.96
N LEU A 278 -2.39 -0.45 13.22
CA LEU A 278 -3.59 0.07 13.90
C LEU A 278 -3.52 1.60 14.04
N LEU A 279 -2.38 2.15 14.44
CA LEU A 279 -2.17 3.59 14.49
C LEU A 279 -2.27 4.24 13.10
N MET A 280 -1.83 3.55 12.07
CA MET A 280 -2.02 3.99 10.68
C MET A 280 -3.50 4.03 10.30
N LEU A 281 -4.31 3.04 10.70
CA LEU A 281 -5.76 3.06 10.49
C LEU A 281 -6.40 4.25 11.19
N VAL A 282 -6.11 4.45 12.48
CA VAL A 282 -6.60 5.59 13.26
C VAL A 282 -6.17 6.92 12.65
N GLY A 283 -4.89 7.01 12.24
CA GLY A 283 -4.35 8.20 11.61
C GLY A 283 -5.01 8.53 10.26
N ARG A 284 -5.37 7.54 9.45
CA ARG A 284 -6.13 7.74 8.20
C ARG A 284 -7.55 8.25 8.47
N LEU A 285 -8.21 7.75 9.53
CA LEU A 285 -9.51 8.26 9.95
C LEU A 285 -9.43 9.72 10.39
N LEU A 286 -8.52 10.04 11.32
CA LEU A 286 -8.30 11.40 11.79
C LEU A 286 -7.83 12.32 10.67
N GLY A 287 -6.93 11.82 9.83
CA GLY A 287 -6.42 12.51 8.65
C GLY A 287 -7.53 12.85 7.64
N GLY A 288 -8.48 11.94 7.42
CA GLY A 288 -9.66 12.22 6.58
C GLY A 288 -10.52 13.37 7.10
N ILE A 289 -10.65 13.49 8.43
CA ILE A 289 -11.38 14.60 9.07
C ILE A 289 -10.59 15.91 8.96
N ILE A 290 -9.29 15.85 9.23
CA ILE A 290 -8.40 17.03 9.28
C ILE A 290 -8.08 17.56 7.89
N ALA A 291 -7.85 16.67 6.91
CA ALA A 291 -7.44 17.01 5.54
C ALA A 291 -8.47 17.88 4.80
N GLY A 292 -9.75 17.86 5.20
CA GLY A 292 -10.77 18.76 4.66
C GLY A 292 -10.61 20.22 5.12
N LYS A 293 -9.87 20.46 6.22
CA LYS A 293 -9.73 21.79 6.86
C LYS A 293 -8.32 22.35 6.77
N VAL A 294 -7.32 21.49 6.71
CA VAL A 294 -5.89 21.82 6.70
C VAL A 294 -5.30 21.56 5.33
N SER A 295 -4.44 22.46 4.83
CA SER A 295 -3.79 22.27 3.53
C SER A 295 -2.90 21.02 3.54
N SER A 296 -2.84 20.31 2.41
CA SER A 296 -1.98 19.12 2.26
C SER A 296 -0.52 19.42 2.55
N LYS A 297 -0.05 20.64 2.23
CA LYS A 297 1.32 21.09 2.54
C LYS A 297 1.56 21.22 4.04
N ALA A 298 0.66 21.87 4.77
CA ALA A 298 0.81 22.03 6.22
C ALA A 298 0.72 20.68 6.94
N LEU A 299 -0.24 19.83 6.51
CA LEU A 299 -0.39 18.48 7.05
C LEU A 299 0.88 17.65 6.83
N LEU A 300 1.37 17.58 5.57
CA LEU A 300 2.57 16.82 5.23
C LEU A 300 3.81 17.32 5.99
N THR A 301 3.99 18.66 6.08
CA THR A 301 5.12 19.24 6.81
C THR A 301 5.06 18.87 8.29
N GLY A 302 3.90 19.01 8.94
CA GLY A 302 3.72 18.70 10.36
C GLY A 302 4.02 17.23 10.68
N VAL A 303 3.44 16.29 9.90
CA VAL A 303 3.66 14.86 10.13
C VAL A 303 5.08 14.42 9.76
N SER A 304 5.74 15.06 8.77
CA SER A 304 7.13 14.77 8.43
C SER A 304 8.08 15.19 9.54
N VAL A 305 7.89 16.37 10.12
CA VAL A 305 8.68 16.82 11.28
C VAL A 305 8.45 15.90 12.48
N ALA A 306 7.19 15.54 12.75
CA ALA A 306 6.87 14.61 13.85
C ALA A 306 7.51 13.23 13.62
N THR A 307 7.46 12.71 12.37
CA THR A 307 8.12 11.44 12.01
C THR A 307 9.63 11.52 12.24
N LEU A 308 10.28 12.60 11.82
CA LEU A 308 11.72 12.79 12.02
C LEU A 308 12.07 12.75 13.50
N VAL A 309 11.31 13.49 14.35
CA VAL A 309 11.53 13.49 15.80
C VAL A 309 11.32 12.10 16.39
N LEU A 310 10.25 11.39 16.01
CA LEU A 310 9.96 10.04 16.49
C LEU A 310 11.04 9.04 16.09
N VAL A 311 11.54 9.11 14.85
CA VAL A 311 12.64 8.26 14.39
C VAL A 311 13.92 8.55 15.16
N LEU A 312 14.29 9.81 15.33
CA LEU A 312 15.47 10.18 16.14
C LEU A 312 15.35 9.70 17.59
N VAL A 313 14.16 9.82 18.20
CA VAL A 313 13.91 9.26 19.52
C VAL A 313 14.07 7.73 19.49
N GLY A 314 13.51 7.05 18.48
CA GLY A 314 13.64 5.60 18.32
C GLY A 314 15.08 5.13 18.18
N MET A 315 15.90 5.88 17.43
CA MET A 315 17.32 5.56 17.19
C MET A 315 18.19 5.78 18.43
N PHE A 316 17.97 6.86 19.17
CA PHE A 316 18.89 7.33 20.21
C PHE A 316 18.37 7.14 21.65
N ALA A 317 17.12 6.67 21.83
CA ALA A 317 16.63 6.36 23.15
C ALA A 317 17.43 5.21 23.79
N PRO A 318 17.69 5.28 25.10
CA PRO A 318 18.38 4.20 25.80
C PRO A 318 17.64 2.87 25.65
N THR A 319 18.33 1.83 25.23
CA THR A 319 17.75 0.48 25.02
C THR A 319 17.52 -0.28 26.32
N ASP A 320 18.11 0.16 27.40
CA ASP A 320 17.94 -0.33 28.79
C ASP A 320 16.71 0.27 29.49
N THR A 321 16.16 1.36 28.95
CA THR A 321 14.91 1.96 29.46
C THR A 321 13.72 1.20 28.90
N LEU A 322 13.17 0.30 29.72
CA LEU A 322 12.07 -0.59 29.34
C LEU A 322 10.72 -0.04 29.79
N VAL A 323 9.70 -0.29 28.97
CA VAL A 323 8.31 0.06 29.23
C VAL A 323 7.45 -1.19 29.08
N THR A 324 6.50 -1.38 30.00
CA THR A 324 5.58 -2.50 29.96
C THR A 324 4.60 -2.35 28.79
N ALA A 325 4.51 -3.38 27.95
CA ALA A 325 3.58 -3.51 26.84
C ALA A 325 2.77 -4.82 26.96
N PHE A 326 1.72 -4.93 26.17
CA PHE A 326 0.96 -6.17 26.00
C PHE A 326 1.30 -6.79 24.66
N GLY A 327 1.58 -8.10 24.67
CA GLY A 327 1.84 -8.87 23.45
C GLY A 327 1.09 -10.20 23.48
N PHE A 328 0.82 -10.76 22.33
CA PHE A 328 0.22 -12.09 22.19
C PHE A 328 1.35 -13.11 22.06
N GLU A 329 1.50 -13.98 23.05
CA GLU A 329 2.49 -15.04 23.02
C GLU A 329 1.94 -16.24 22.23
N GLY A 330 2.55 -16.51 21.08
CA GLY A 330 2.09 -17.55 20.17
C GLY A 330 2.18 -18.96 20.75
N SER A 331 3.15 -19.21 21.62
CA SER A 331 3.37 -20.51 22.27
C SER A 331 2.28 -20.90 23.27
N THR A 332 1.74 -19.94 24.01
CA THR A 332 0.71 -20.14 25.05
C THR A 332 -0.69 -19.77 24.58
N GLY A 333 -0.83 -19.04 23.47
CA GLY A 333 -2.09 -18.52 22.95
C GLY A 333 -2.76 -17.47 23.86
N ARG A 334 -1.96 -16.73 24.66
CA ARG A 334 -2.45 -15.76 25.65
C ARG A 334 -1.80 -14.40 25.46
N PHE A 335 -2.51 -13.36 25.89
CA PHE A 335 -1.91 -12.05 26.05
C PHE A 335 -1.07 -12.02 27.34
N VAL A 336 0.16 -11.60 27.21
CA VAL A 336 1.13 -11.48 28.29
C VAL A 336 1.65 -10.04 28.35
N THR A 337 2.10 -9.61 29.52
CA THR A 337 2.86 -8.38 29.68
C THR A 337 4.32 -8.64 29.30
N CYS A 338 4.93 -7.75 28.54
CA CYS A 338 6.33 -7.81 28.15
C CYS A 338 6.99 -6.45 28.38
N GLU A 339 8.28 -6.46 28.53
CA GLU A 339 9.08 -5.23 28.61
C GLU A 339 9.71 -4.96 27.24
N VAL A 340 9.64 -3.70 26.78
CA VAL A 340 10.08 -3.28 25.45
C VAL A 340 10.87 -1.98 25.59
N PRO A 341 11.99 -1.81 24.87
CA PRO A 341 12.73 -0.55 24.84
C PRO A 341 11.82 0.63 24.45
N VAL A 342 11.90 1.71 25.21
CA VAL A 342 11.04 2.89 25.02
C VAL A 342 11.13 3.46 23.60
N GLY A 343 12.27 3.37 22.93
CA GLY A 343 12.47 3.81 21.57
C GLY A 343 11.55 3.12 20.54
N ILE A 344 11.18 1.87 20.82
CA ILE A 344 10.28 1.10 19.93
C ILE A 344 8.88 1.72 19.89
N PHE A 345 8.40 2.27 21.02
CA PHE A 345 7.10 2.98 21.00
C PHE A 345 7.14 4.24 20.13
N ALA A 346 8.26 4.95 20.11
CA ALA A 346 8.44 6.09 19.22
C ALA A 346 8.38 5.64 17.75
N LEU A 347 9.05 4.54 17.38
CA LEU A 347 9.00 3.97 16.03
C LEU A 347 7.60 3.45 15.67
N VAL A 348 6.87 2.86 16.62
CA VAL A 348 5.48 2.42 16.39
C VAL A 348 4.56 3.62 16.16
N LEU A 349 4.76 4.75 16.87
CA LEU A 349 4.00 5.99 16.65
C LEU A 349 4.22 6.62 15.28
N VAL A 350 5.32 6.30 14.59
CA VAL A 350 5.55 6.70 13.19
C VAL A 350 4.38 6.27 12.29
N GLY A 351 3.73 5.14 12.57
CA GLY A 351 2.54 4.67 11.83
C GLY A 351 1.40 5.70 11.82
N LEU A 352 1.21 6.44 12.91
CA LEU A 352 0.21 7.52 12.97
C LEU A 352 0.57 8.66 12.00
N CYS A 353 1.85 9.02 11.92
CA CYS A 353 2.32 10.12 11.07
C CYS A 353 2.32 9.73 9.58
N THR A 354 2.81 8.53 9.25
CA THR A 354 2.85 8.05 7.85
C THR A 354 1.45 7.85 7.26
N SER A 355 0.45 7.65 8.09
CA SER A 355 -0.94 7.39 7.70
C SER A 355 -1.52 8.38 6.70
N VAL A 356 -1.20 9.68 6.85
CA VAL A 356 -1.75 10.77 6.02
C VAL A 356 -0.83 11.19 4.87
N MET A 357 0.41 10.68 4.85
CA MET A 357 1.42 11.15 3.90
C MET A 357 1.09 10.77 2.46
N TRP A 358 0.61 9.54 2.19
CA TRP A 358 0.24 9.10 0.84
C TRP A 358 -0.70 10.08 0.14
N GLY A 359 -1.84 10.38 0.75
CA GLY A 359 -2.83 11.27 0.15
C GLY A 359 -2.34 12.71 0.01
N ALA A 360 -1.59 13.20 1.00
CA ALA A 360 -1.03 14.55 0.95
C ALA A 360 0.03 14.69 -0.14
N ILE A 361 0.94 13.72 -0.28
CA ILE A 361 1.98 13.70 -1.33
C ILE A 361 1.33 13.62 -2.70
N PHE A 362 0.37 12.69 -2.90
CA PHE A 362 -0.33 12.54 -4.17
C PHE A 362 -1.05 13.84 -4.56
N ASN A 363 -1.84 14.41 -3.64
CA ASN A 363 -2.58 15.64 -3.88
C ASN A 363 -1.67 16.79 -4.31
N LEU A 364 -0.54 16.99 -3.61
CA LEU A 364 0.44 18.03 -3.94
C LEU A 364 1.16 17.73 -5.27
N ALA A 365 1.43 16.47 -5.57
CA ALA A 365 2.11 16.08 -6.81
C ALA A 365 1.26 16.36 -8.04
N VAL A 366 -0.07 16.17 -7.97
CA VAL A 366 -0.97 16.31 -9.12
C VAL A 366 -1.65 17.67 -9.20
N GLU A 367 -1.43 18.54 -8.22
CA GLU A 367 -2.09 19.86 -8.15
C GLU A 367 -1.78 20.68 -9.40
N GLY A 368 -2.83 21.18 -10.08
CA GLY A 368 -2.72 22.04 -11.26
C GLY A 368 -2.21 21.34 -12.54
N LEU A 369 -2.00 20.01 -12.56
CA LEU A 369 -1.50 19.30 -13.74
C LEU A 369 -2.54 19.14 -14.87
N GLY A 370 -3.84 19.23 -14.57
CA GLY A 370 -4.91 19.16 -15.56
C GLY A 370 -4.76 17.95 -16.51
N LYS A 371 -4.54 18.21 -17.80
CA LYS A 371 -4.37 17.17 -18.84
C LYS A 371 -3.19 16.23 -18.62
N TYR A 372 -2.20 16.61 -17.82
CA TYR A 372 -1.03 15.76 -17.54
C TYR A 372 -1.27 14.77 -16.39
N THR A 373 -2.40 14.88 -15.66
CA THR A 373 -2.67 14.07 -14.46
C THR A 373 -2.61 12.57 -14.71
N ALA A 374 -3.06 12.08 -15.87
CA ALA A 374 -3.04 10.66 -16.21
C ALA A 374 -1.60 10.10 -16.26
N ILE A 375 -0.72 10.77 -17.01
CA ILE A 375 0.70 10.37 -17.11
C ILE A 375 1.42 10.58 -15.78
N ALA A 376 1.12 11.68 -15.09
CA ALA A 376 1.67 11.96 -13.78
C ALA A 376 1.30 10.86 -12.76
N SER A 377 0.05 10.40 -12.74
CA SER A 377 -0.38 9.30 -11.89
C SER A 377 0.37 8.00 -12.19
N GLY A 378 0.61 7.70 -13.47
CA GLY A 378 1.41 6.54 -13.87
C GLY A 378 2.86 6.63 -13.36
N ALA A 379 3.52 7.76 -13.57
CA ALA A 379 4.89 7.98 -13.11
C ALA A 379 4.96 7.99 -11.55
N PHE A 380 3.94 8.53 -10.88
CA PHE A 380 3.83 8.47 -9.43
C PHE A 380 3.74 7.02 -8.94
N MET A 381 2.92 6.18 -9.59
CA MET A 381 2.78 4.77 -9.23
C MET A 381 4.06 3.96 -9.53
N THR A 382 4.83 4.31 -10.56
CA THR A 382 6.15 3.69 -10.79
C THR A 382 7.06 3.84 -9.57
N MET A 383 7.03 4.99 -8.91
CA MET A 383 7.90 5.29 -7.76
C MET A 383 7.47 4.60 -6.46
N VAL A 384 6.32 3.92 -6.44
CA VAL A 384 5.93 3.01 -5.34
C VAL A 384 6.92 1.85 -5.17
N CYS A 385 7.73 1.56 -6.20
CA CYS A 385 8.85 0.61 -6.09
C CYS A 385 9.88 0.97 -5.00
N GLY A 386 9.83 2.20 -4.45
CA GLY A 386 10.66 2.62 -3.31
C GLY A 386 10.61 1.65 -2.13
N GLY A 387 9.44 1.06 -1.84
CA GLY A 387 9.30 0.02 -0.80
C GLY A 387 10.12 -1.23 -1.10
N GLY A 388 10.25 -1.61 -2.37
CA GLY A 388 11.06 -2.76 -2.80
C GLY A 388 12.57 -2.49 -2.89
N ILE A 389 12.99 -1.23 -2.88
CA ILE A 389 14.41 -0.82 -3.02
C ILE A 389 14.97 -0.35 -1.68
N LEU A 390 14.26 0.55 -1.00
CA LEU A 390 14.77 1.19 0.22
C LEU A 390 14.77 0.25 1.42
N VAL A 391 13.81 -0.69 1.50
CA VAL A 391 13.77 -1.65 2.62
C VAL A 391 14.97 -2.60 2.60
N PRO A 392 15.35 -3.24 1.48
CA PRO A 392 16.61 -3.99 1.41
C PRO A 392 17.86 -3.11 1.64
N LEU A 393 17.85 -1.85 1.17
CA LEU A 393 18.94 -0.90 1.43
C LEU A 393 19.10 -0.62 2.93
N GLN A 394 17.98 -0.44 3.64
CA GLN A 394 17.99 -0.30 5.11
C GLN A 394 18.59 -1.54 5.79
N GLY A 395 18.27 -2.77 5.31
CA GLY A 395 18.85 -4.01 5.80
C GLY A 395 20.37 -4.07 5.58
N TRP A 396 20.81 -3.67 4.41
CA TRP A 396 22.24 -3.61 4.12
C TRP A 396 22.98 -2.61 5.04
N ILE A 397 22.36 -1.47 5.36
CA ILE A 397 22.90 -0.51 6.33
C ILE A 397 22.93 -1.13 7.74
N ALA A 398 21.87 -1.86 8.13
CA ALA A 398 21.83 -2.56 9.42
C ALA A 398 22.96 -3.60 9.54
N ASP A 399 23.20 -4.38 8.49
CA ASP A 399 24.27 -5.37 8.45
C ASP A 399 25.66 -4.72 8.52
N LEU A 400 25.86 -3.61 7.79
CA LEU A 400 27.13 -2.87 7.81
C LEU A 400 27.41 -2.19 9.15
N SER A 401 26.37 -1.63 9.77
CA SER A 401 26.50 -0.92 11.07
C SER A 401 26.46 -1.85 12.26
N GLY A 402 26.06 -3.13 12.08
CA GLY A 402 25.80 -4.06 13.17
C GLY A 402 24.63 -3.65 14.07
N SER A 403 23.72 -2.78 13.58
CA SER A 403 22.61 -2.26 14.40
C SER A 403 21.39 -1.95 13.54
N PHE A 404 20.25 -2.54 13.89
CA PHE A 404 18.97 -2.22 13.27
C PHE A 404 18.53 -0.77 13.51
N LEU A 405 18.78 -0.24 14.72
CA LEU A 405 18.36 1.12 15.08
C LEU A 405 19.17 2.19 14.32
N THR A 406 20.43 1.92 14.02
CA THR A 406 21.28 2.84 13.24
C THR A 406 20.89 2.88 11.76
N SER A 407 20.13 1.91 11.27
CA SER A 407 19.69 1.84 9.87
C SER A 407 18.54 2.80 9.52
N TYR A 408 17.88 3.40 10.51
CA TYR A 408 16.85 4.40 10.31
C TYR A 408 17.45 5.75 9.95
#